data_699f962cf5c6b118bb52b030a3182e6d
#
_entry.id   699f962cf5c6b118bb52b030a3182e6d
#
_cell.length_a   1.000
_cell.length_b   1.000
_cell.length_c   1.000
_cell.angle_alpha   90.00
_cell.angle_beta   90.00
_cell.angle_gamma   90.00
#
_symmetry.space_group_name_H-M   'P 1'
#
loop_
_entity.id
_entity.type
_entity.pdbx_description
1 polymer ?
#
loop_
_entity_poly.entity_id
_entity_poly.type
_entity_poly.pdbx_seq_one_letter_code
_entity_poly.pdbx_strand_id
1 'polypeptide(L)'
;SFRANKPWDVMAREILAPNGRDETKRGAWHFIAKRLEKYGQNPTDYPGLTRDVGRMFMGVDLQCAQCHRHLSVKDYKQLDFQGLYAAYLNLRRQGPNAMIKVAWASEAVFQKELEYGSVFSETKKTTGPRVPFGDEVAVPAFKRGEEYEVKPDRKTGEPGRLKFSPLKEIATRLASADNPFFARNIANRTWFLMMGRGLIEPLDLAHKKNPPSHPELLDLLARELKARKFDLKWLLRELALTQTYQRASTLPGSVGPPDIFAAALERPIPAESLVHNVLQATGELDRVAKLKDADDHSRKSFDTLFQAAFANAPREPELAVNSTLRAALFLRNNEALLWLVQRREGNLVDRLAKLKDS
;
A
#
# COMPACT_ATOMS: atom_id res chain seq x y z
N SER A 1 8.06 12.70 3.55
CA SER A 1 7.67 11.62 4.46
C SER A 1 6.49 12.04 5.34
N PHE A 2 5.82 11.08 5.94
CA PHE A 2 4.73 11.32 6.89
C PHE A 2 5.18 12.18 8.09
N ARG A 3 6.41 11.98 8.60
CA ARG A 3 6.97 12.83 9.68
C ARG A 3 6.96 14.31 9.33
N ALA A 4 7.33 14.65 8.10
CA ALA A 4 7.38 16.02 7.60
C ALA A 4 6.01 16.55 7.13
N ASN A 5 4.93 15.84 7.42
CA ASN A 5 3.58 16.15 6.95
C ASN A 5 3.48 16.38 5.43
N LYS A 6 4.24 15.58 4.65
CA LYS A 6 4.16 15.67 3.18
C LYS A 6 2.74 15.29 2.73
N PRO A 7 2.10 16.10 1.87
CA PRO A 7 0.76 15.80 1.34
C PRO A 7 0.67 14.42 0.70
N TRP A 8 -0.46 13.74 0.89
CA TRP A 8 -0.63 12.36 0.38
C TRP A 8 -0.58 12.28 -1.14
N ASP A 9 -1.16 13.25 -1.85
CA ASP A 9 -1.10 13.31 -3.31
C ASP A 9 0.33 13.41 -3.84
N VAL A 10 1.20 14.18 -3.15
CA VAL A 10 2.63 14.27 -3.46
C VAL A 10 3.33 12.94 -3.20
N MET A 11 3.07 12.32 -2.03
CA MET A 11 3.64 11.00 -1.72
C MET A 11 3.18 9.94 -2.72
N ALA A 12 1.90 9.93 -3.08
CA ALA A 12 1.35 8.99 -4.05
C ALA A 12 2.01 9.15 -5.43
N ARG A 13 2.17 10.37 -5.93
CA ARG A 13 2.89 10.63 -7.19
C ARG A 13 4.35 10.13 -7.14
N GLU A 14 5.04 10.35 -6.02
CA GLU A 14 6.40 9.85 -5.85
C GLU A 14 6.49 8.32 -5.82
N ILE A 15 5.47 7.62 -5.29
CA ILE A 15 5.39 6.16 -5.27
C ILE A 15 5.02 5.61 -6.65
N LEU A 16 4.06 6.24 -7.33
CA LEU A 16 3.53 5.78 -8.62
C LEU A 16 4.49 6.03 -9.79
N ALA A 17 5.22 7.13 -9.76
CA ALA A 17 6.21 7.50 -10.77
C ALA A 17 7.50 8.05 -10.11
N PRO A 18 8.24 7.19 -9.40
CA PRO A 18 9.39 7.62 -8.64
C PRO A 18 10.55 8.09 -9.55
N ASN A 19 11.29 9.11 -9.10
CA ASN A 19 12.49 9.58 -9.78
C ASN A 19 13.71 8.81 -9.30
N GLY A 20 14.21 7.85 -10.08
CA GLY A 20 15.33 6.98 -9.73
C GLY A 20 16.70 7.65 -9.50
N ARG A 21 16.85 8.87 -9.96
CA ARG A 21 18.09 9.64 -9.78
C ARG A 21 18.16 10.37 -8.44
N ASP A 22 17.02 10.58 -7.79
CA ASP A 22 16.96 11.26 -6.50
C ASP A 22 17.14 10.24 -5.37
N GLU A 23 18.37 10.15 -4.85
CA GLU A 23 18.70 9.25 -3.75
C GLU A 23 17.88 9.50 -2.49
N THR A 24 17.43 10.73 -2.26
CA THR A 24 16.61 11.10 -1.09
C THR A 24 15.18 10.52 -1.19
N LYS A 25 14.76 10.14 -2.38
CA LYS A 25 13.44 9.55 -2.68
C LYS A 25 13.48 8.05 -2.93
N ARG A 26 14.60 7.39 -2.66
CA ARG A 26 14.75 5.94 -2.89
C ARG A 26 13.68 5.09 -2.22
N GLY A 27 13.17 5.49 -1.06
CA GLY A 27 12.06 4.79 -0.40
C GLY A 27 10.80 4.67 -1.25
N ALA A 28 10.50 5.62 -2.12
CA ALA A 28 9.35 5.59 -3.03
C ALA A 28 9.46 4.48 -4.10
N TRP A 29 10.69 4.07 -4.46
CA TRP A 29 10.94 3.00 -5.43
C TRP A 29 10.58 1.62 -4.93
N HIS A 30 10.59 1.42 -3.61
CA HIS A 30 10.41 0.09 -3.02
C HIS A 30 9.13 -0.60 -3.50
N PHE A 31 8.03 0.14 -3.56
CA PHE A 31 6.74 -0.39 -4.02
C PHE A 31 6.83 -1.02 -5.42
N ILE A 32 7.32 -0.25 -6.41
CA ILE A 32 7.44 -0.72 -7.79
C ILE A 32 8.55 -1.76 -7.92
N ALA A 33 9.75 -1.48 -7.40
CA ALA A 33 10.90 -2.35 -7.55
C ALA A 33 10.67 -3.73 -6.93
N LYS A 34 9.98 -3.79 -5.79
CA LYS A 34 9.64 -5.04 -5.12
C LYS A 34 8.64 -5.87 -5.95
N ARG A 35 7.65 -5.22 -6.58
CA ARG A 35 6.70 -5.89 -7.46
C ARG A 35 7.33 -6.40 -8.76
N LEU A 36 8.33 -5.68 -9.27
CA LEU A 36 9.07 -6.08 -10.47
C LEU A 36 10.19 -7.08 -10.18
N GLU A 37 10.40 -7.49 -8.93
CA GLU A 37 11.38 -8.50 -8.56
C GLU A 37 10.97 -9.86 -9.11
N LYS A 38 11.92 -10.52 -9.80
CA LYS A 38 11.70 -11.87 -10.30
C LYS A 38 11.95 -12.91 -9.20
N TYR A 39 11.07 -13.88 -9.10
CA TYR A 39 11.21 -15.02 -8.21
C TYR A 39 11.39 -16.29 -9.04
N GLY A 40 12.62 -16.79 -9.09
CA GLY A 40 12.96 -17.96 -9.89
C GLY A 40 12.71 -17.70 -11.39
N GLN A 41 12.02 -18.63 -12.04
CA GLN A 41 11.68 -18.55 -13.48
C GLN A 41 10.38 -17.80 -13.77
N ASN A 42 9.68 -17.30 -12.74
CA ASN A 42 8.43 -16.59 -12.93
C ASN A 42 8.65 -15.27 -13.69
N PRO A 43 7.75 -14.90 -14.58
CA PRO A 43 7.83 -13.62 -15.27
C PRO A 43 7.65 -12.46 -14.26
N THR A 44 8.13 -11.28 -14.65
CA THR A 44 7.89 -10.06 -13.90
C THR A 44 6.38 -9.78 -13.76
N ASP A 45 5.91 -9.55 -12.53
CA ASP A 45 4.49 -9.44 -12.20
C ASP A 45 3.93 -8.02 -12.44
N TYR A 46 3.97 -7.56 -13.70
CA TYR A 46 3.31 -6.31 -14.09
C TYR A 46 1.79 -6.32 -13.85
N PRO A 47 1.05 -7.42 -14.11
CA PRO A 47 -0.36 -7.47 -13.78
C PRO A 47 -0.63 -7.25 -12.29
N GLY A 48 0.18 -7.85 -11.41
CA GLY A 48 0.07 -7.64 -9.96
C GLY A 48 0.33 -6.21 -9.55
N LEU A 49 1.35 -5.55 -10.14
CA LEU A 49 1.60 -4.12 -9.90
C LEU A 49 0.38 -3.27 -10.31
N THR A 50 -0.22 -3.57 -11.46
CA THR A 50 -1.41 -2.87 -11.95
C THR A 50 -2.60 -3.02 -11.00
N ARG A 51 -2.86 -4.24 -10.51
CA ARG A 51 -3.92 -4.50 -9.52
C ARG A 51 -3.67 -3.75 -8.21
N ASP A 52 -2.43 -3.78 -7.71
CA ASP A 52 -2.08 -3.09 -6.47
C ASP A 52 -2.29 -1.58 -6.58
N VAL A 53 -1.93 -0.98 -7.71
CA VAL A 53 -2.17 0.45 -7.94
C VAL A 53 -3.67 0.77 -7.93
N GLY A 54 -4.49 -0.01 -8.62
CA GLY A 54 -5.96 0.16 -8.60
C GLY A 54 -6.52 0.07 -7.17
N ARG A 55 -6.15 -0.97 -6.44
CA ARG A 55 -6.63 -1.18 -5.07
C ARG A 55 -6.14 -0.10 -4.11
N MET A 56 -4.82 0.10 -4.02
CA MET A 56 -4.23 0.96 -2.99
C MET A 56 -4.51 2.45 -3.19
N PHE A 57 -4.59 2.90 -4.45
CA PHE A 57 -4.73 4.34 -4.72
C PHE A 57 -6.13 4.76 -5.20
N MET A 58 -6.96 3.82 -5.66
CA MET A 58 -8.31 4.11 -6.14
C MET A 58 -9.42 3.34 -5.41
N GLY A 59 -9.10 2.31 -4.63
CA GLY A 59 -10.09 1.44 -3.98
C GLY A 59 -10.88 0.60 -4.98
N VAL A 60 -10.25 0.19 -6.08
CA VAL A 60 -10.88 -0.63 -7.12
C VAL A 60 -10.07 -1.89 -7.41
N ASP A 61 -10.69 -3.05 -7.27
CA ASP A 61 -10.08 -4.32 -7.62
C ASP A 61 -10.34 -4.63 -9.10
N LEU A 62 -9.28 -4.47 -9.91
CA LEU A 62 -9.30 -4.73 -11.34
C LEU A 62 -8.90 -6.18 -11.70
N GLN A 63 -8.84 -7.11 -10.75
CA GLN A 63 -8.34 -8.47 -11.00
C GLN A 63 -9.13 -9.18 -12.10
N CYS A 64 -10.46 -9.20 -12.04
CA CYS A 64 -11.29 -9.79 -13.09
C CYS A 64 -11.18 -9.03 -14.42
N ALA A 65 -10.96 -7.71 -14.36
CA ALA A 65 -10.84 -6.85 -15.53
C ALA A 65 -9.55 -7.10 -16.34
N GLN A 66 -8.61 -7.88 -15.83
CA GLN A 66 -7.42 -8.30 -16.56
C GLN A 66 -7.76 -9.11 -17.83
N CYS A 67 -8.69 -10.06 -17.75
CA CYS A 67 -8.99 -11.01 -18.82
C CYS A 67 -10.34 -10.75 -19.52
N HIS A 68 -11.27 -10.10 -18.84
CA HIS A 68 -12.60 -9.77 -19.34
C HIS A 68 -13.21 -8.64 -18.51
N ARG A 69 -14.38 -8.11 -18.87
CA ARG A 69 -15.12 -7.20 -17.99
C ARG A 69 -15.46 -7.90 -16.68
N HIS A 70 -15.48 -7.18 -15.58
CA HIS A 70 -15.84 -7.77 -14.27
C HIS A 70 -17.25 -8.36 -14.34
N LEU A 71 -17.42 -9.61 -13.84
CA LEU A 71 -18.66 -10.35 -13.99
C LEU A 71 -19.84 -9.72 -13.23
N SER A 72 -19.58 -9.26 -12.01
CA SER A 72 -20.60 -8.70 -11.12
C SER A 72 -20.62 -7.17 -11.14
N VAL A 73 -19.49 -6.52 -11.36
CA VAL A 73 -19.33 -5.06 -11.34
C VAL A 73 -19.24 -4.54 -12.75
N LYS A 74 -20.38 -4.13 -13.34
CA LYS A 74 -20.44 -3.66 -14.73
C LYS A 74 -19.55 -2.42 -15.01
N ASP A 75 -19.28 -1.65 -13.98
CA ASP A 75 -18.46 -0.44 -14.08
C ASP A 75 -16.97 -0.76 -14.32
N TYR A 76 -16.46 -1.93 -13.91
CA TYR A 76 -15.08 -2.34 -14.09
C TYR A 76 -14.88 -3.01 -15.47
N LYS A 77 -14.36 -2.26 -16.41
CA LYS A 77 -14.14 -2.71 -17.78
C LYS A 77 -12.72 -3.23 -17.96
N GLN A 78 -12.54 -4.16 -18.90
CA GLN A 78 -11.22 -4.65 -19.27
C GLN A 78 -10.28 -3.50 -19.71
N LEU A 79 -10.83 -2.49 -20.38
CA LEU A 79 -10.11 -1.29 -20.77
C LEU A 79 -9.44 -0.57 -19.58
N ASP A 80 -10.11 -0.54 -18.42
CA ASP A 80 -9.60 0.13 -17.22
C ASP A 80 -8.34 -0.55 -16.70
N PHE A 81 -8.31 -1.89 -16.70
CA PHE A 81 -7.10 -2.65 -16.36
C PHE A 81 -6.02 -2.45 -17.41
N GLN A 82 -6.35 -2.67 -18.69
CA GLN A 82 -5.38 -2.72 -19.79
C GLN A 82 -4.71 -1.36 -20.02
N GLY A 83 -5.45 -0.26 -19.86
CA GLY A 83 -4.90 1.08 -19.98
C GLY A 83 -3.90 1.42 -18.85
N LEU A 84 -4.19 1.04 -17.62
CA LEU A 84 -3.25 1.19 -16.51
C LEU A 84 -2.04 0.26 -16.66
N TYR A 85 -2.27 -0.97 -17.11
CA TYR A 85 -1.24 -1.97 -17.39
C TYR A 85 -0.27 -1.50 -18.49
N ALA A 86 -0.77 -0.84 -19.54
CA ALA A 86 0.05 -0.28 -20.62
C ALA A 86 1.10 0.71 -20.12
N ALA A 87 0.79 1.50 -19.08
CA ALA A 87 1.76 2.41 -18.46
C ALA A 87 2.90 1.65 -17.75
N TYR A 88 2.58 0.57 -17.04
CA TYR A 88 3.56 -0.17 -16.24
C TYR A 88 4.40 -1.17 -17.05
N LEU A 89 3.93 -1.65 -18.19
CA LEU A 89 4.67 -2.57 -19.06
C LEU A 89 6.02 -2.02 -19.55
N ASN A 90 6.16 -0.70 -19.60
CA ASN A 90 7.39 -0.04 -20.03
C ASN A 90 8.41 0.14 -18.91
N LEU A 91 8.13 -0.30 -17.69
CA LEU A 91 9.09 -0.26 -16.60
C LEU A 91 10.12 -1.39 -16.72
N ARG A 92 11.35 -1.07 -16.36
CA ARG A 92 12.47 -2.01 -16.29
C ARG A 92 13.13 -1.89 -14.93
N ARG A 93 13.15 -2.98 -14.16
CA ARG A 93 13.84 -3.03 -12.88
C ARG A 93 15.35 -2.95 -13.10
N GLN A 94 16.00 -2.10 -12.34
CA GLN A 94 17.44 -1.89 -12.31
C GLN A 94 17.98 -2.33 -10.95
N GLY A 95 19.12 -3.05 -10.96
CA GLY A 95 19.80 -3.48 -9.73
C GLY A 95 19.00 -4.44 -8.80
N PRO A 96 19.57 -4.81 -7.66
CA PRO A 96 20.95 -4.47 -7.27
C PRO A 96 21.98 -5.20 -8.13
N ASN A 97 23.12 -4.55 -8.34
CA ASN A 97 24.30 -5.10 -9.00
C ASN A 97 25.56 -4.46 -8.40
N ALA A 98 26.74 -4.70 -8.96
CA ALA A 98 28.00 -4.15 -8.45
C ALA A 98 28.00 -2.61 -8.30
N MET A 99 27.26 -1.89 -9.16
CA MET A 99 27.20 -0.42 -9.15
C MET A 99 25.92 0.11 -8.46
N ILE A 100 24.83 -0.65 -8.47
CA ILE A 100 23.52 -0.22 -7.97
C ILE A 100 23.20 -1.01 -6.70
N LYS A 101 23.37 -0.40 -5.52
CA LYS A 101 23.12 -1.04 -4.22
C LYS A 101 21.64 -1.23 -3.89
N VAL A 102 20.79 -0.34 -4.38
CA VAL A 102 19.33 -0.37 -4.11
C VAL A 102 18.59 -0.48 -5.44
N ALA A 103 17.70 -1.48 -5.54
CA ALA A 103 16.90 -1.66 -6.74
C ALA A 103 15.98 -0.45 -6.99
N TRP A 104 15.86 -0.07 -8.25
CA TRP A 104 14.95 0.95 -8.74
C TRP A 104 14.37 0.54 -10.10
N ALA A 105 13.49 1.32 -10.69
CA ALA A 105 12.96 1.05 -12.02
C ALA A 105 13.16 2.26 -12.94
N SER A 106 13.46 2.01 -14.20
CA SER A 106 13.49 2.99 -15.26
C SER A 106 12.31 2.81 -16.19
N GLU A 107 11.84 3.89 -16.80
CA GLU A 107 10.81 3.86 -17.83
C GLU A 107 11.47 3.78 -19.21
N ALA A 108 11.03 2.81 -20.01
CA ALA A 108 11.41 2.72 -21.41
C ALA A 108 10.43 3.54 -22.28
N VAL A 109 10.85 3.88 -23.49
CA VAL A 109 10.00 4.59 -24.46
C VAL A 109 8.73 3.80 -24.72
N PHE A 110 7.59 4.46 -24.65
CA PHE A 110 6.31 3.89 -25.09
C PHE A 110 6.29 3.86 -26.61
N GLN A 111 6.31 2.64 -27.19
CA GLN A 111 6.46 2.47 -28.64
C GLN A 111 5.16 2.26 -29.38
N LYS A 112 4.20 1.58 -28.75
CA LYS A 112 2.92 1.22 -29.37
C LYS A 112 1.84 0.95 -28.34
N GLU A 113 0.61 1.12 -28.76
CA GLU A 113 -0.56 0.73 -27.99
C GLU A 113 -0.54 -0.77 -27.64
N LEU A 114 -1.13 -1.11 -26.52
CA LEU A 114 -1.31 -2.48 -26.07
C LEU A 114 -2.51 -3.10 -26.77
N GLU A 115 -2.30 -4.18 -27.48
CA GLU A 115 -3.37 -5.02 -27.99
C GLU A 115 -3.89 -5.95 -26.89
N TYR A 116 -5.20 -6.02 -26.73
CA TYR A 116 -5.85 -6.88 -25.76
C TYR A 116 -7.19 -7.41 -26.30
N GLY A 117 -7.64 -8.52 -25.74
CA GLY A 117 -8.94 -9.13 -26.08
C GLY A 117 -9.55 -9.79 -24.85
N SER A 118 -10.88 -9.93 -24.87
CA SER A 118 -11.58 -10.72 -23.85
C SER A 118 -11.38 -12.21 -24.13
N VAL A 119 -11.18 -12.99 -23.07
CA VAL A 119 -11.15 -14.47 -23.19
C VAL A 119 -12.47 -15.05 -23.67
N PHE A 120 -13.55 -14.27 -23.73
CA PHE A 120 -14.87 -14.64 -24.22
C PHE A 120 -15.18 -14.09 -25.62
N SER A 121 -14.21 -13.49 -26.32
CA SER A 121 -14.43 -12.87 -27.64
C SER A 121 -13.13 -12.87 -28.43
N GLU A 122 -13.24 -13.12 -29.73
CA GLU A 122 -12.12 -13.02 -30.66
C GLU A 122 -11.76 -11.57 -31.03
N THR A 123 -12.61 -10.60 -30.63
CA THR A 123 -12.40 -9.19 -30.96
C THR A 123 -11.22 -8.63 -30.23
N LYS A 124 -10.21 -8.21 -30.96
CA LYS A 124 -9.05 -7.49 -30.40
C LYS A 124 -9.32 -5.99 -30.39
N LYS A 125 -8.75 -5.33 -29.39
CA LYS A 125 -8.81 -3.88 -29.15
C LYS A 125 -7.41 -3.39 -28.81
N THR A 126 -7.19 -2.09 -28.93
CA THR A 126 -5.96 -1.44 -28.50
C THR A 126 -6.23 -0.37 -27.45
N THR A 127 -5.24 -0.06 -26.65
CA THR A 127 -5.26 1.07 -25.71
C THR A 127 -3.84 1.55 -25.41
N GLY A 128 -3.68 2.85 -25.30
CA GLY A 128 -2.52 3.48 -24.68
C GLY A 128 -2.66 3.55 -23.15
N PRO A 129 -1.70 4.22 -22.47
CA PRO A 129 -1.74 4.46 -21.04
C PRO A 129 -2.99 5.23 -20.62
N ARG A 130 -3.66 4.79 -19.54
CA ARG A 130 -4.91 5.35 -19.06
C ARG A 130 -5.04 5.19 -17.55
N VAL A 131 -5.56 6.18 -16.85
CA VAL A 131 -6.09 6.00 -15.49
C VAL A 131 -7.45 5.30 -15.61
N PRO A 132 -7.75 4.29 -14.79
CA PRO A 132 -9.07 3.64 -14.79
C PRO A 132 -10.20 4.65 -14.74
N PHE A 133 -11.23 4.46 -15.56
CA PHE A 133 -12.41 5.33 -15.74
C PHE A 133 -12.11 6.71 -16.35
N GLY A 134 -10.87 7.01 -16.70
CA GLY A 134 -10.47 8.27 -17.32
C GLY A 134 -10.12 8.13 -18.80
N ASP A 135 -9.66 9.21 -19.39
CA ASP A 135 -9.24 9.27 -20.80
C ASP A 135 -7.81 8.76 -20.98
N GLU A 136 -7.54 8.32 -22.21
CA GLU A 136 -6.22 7.90 -22.61
C GLU A 136 -5.21 9.06 -22.57
N VAL A 137 -3.98 8.76 -22.18
CA VAL A 137 -2.88 9.71 -22.23
C VAL A 137 -2.37 9.82 -23.66
N ALA A 138 -2.50 11.00 -24.25
CA ALA A 138 -1.92 11.27 -25.55
C ALA A 138 -0.39 11.25 -25.44
N VAL A 139 0.24 10.20 -25.95
CA VAL A 139 1.69 10.07 -26.00
C VAL A 139 2.22 10.75 -27.26
N PRO A 140 3.08 11.79 -27.14
CA PRO A 140 3.65 12.45 -28.31
C PRO A 140 4.48 11.49 -29.16
N ALA A 141 4.34 11.58 -30.47
CA ALA A 141 5.19 10.86 -31.40
C ALA A 141 6.55 11.56 -31.52
N PHE A 142 7.63 10.82 -31.31
CA PHE A 142 8.99 11.29 -31.49
C PHE A 142 9.67 10.49 -32.61
N LYS A 143 10.59 11.12 -33.33
CA LYS A 143 11.49 10.37 -34.21
C LYS A 143 12.45 9.55 -33.34
N ARG A 144 12.89 8.42 -33.88
CA ARG A 144 13.81 7.52 -33.16
C ARG A 144 15.06 8.25 -32.67
N GLY A 145 15.29 8.25 -31.36
CA GLY A 145 16.41 8.90 -30.70
C GLY A 145 16.14 10.34 -30.24
N GLU A 146 14.97 10.92 -30.58
CA GLU A 146 14.54 12.23 -30.11
C GLU A 146 13.63 12.16 -28.86
N GLU A 147 13.28 10.96 -28.43
CA GLU A 147 12.40 10.70 -27.26
C GLU A 147 13.05 11.09 -25.92
N TYR A 148 14.37 11.28 -25.95
CA TYR A 148 15.16 11.50 -24.75
C TYR A 148 15.59 12.97 -24.60
N GLU A 149 15.44 13.53 -23.41
CA GLU A 149 16.19 14.72 -22.96
C GLU A 149 17.67 14.37 -22.71
N VAL A 150 17.89 13.22 -22.05
CA VAL A 150 19.22 12.64 -21.79
C VAL A 150 19.19 11.22 -22.29
N LYS A 151 20.02 10.89 -23.28
CA LYS A 151 20.10 9.55 -23.86
C LYS A 151 20.63 8.53 -22.83
N PRO A 152 20.22 7.27 -22.91
CA PRO A 152 20.81 6.21 -22.11
C PRO A 152 22.30 6.08 -22.38
N ASP A 153 23.08 5.93 -21.31
CA ASP A 153 24.51 5.66 -21.43
C ASP A 153 24.79 4.17 -21.32
N ARG A 154 25.26 3.57 -22.39
CA ARG A 154 25.59 2.14 -22.44
C ARG A 154 26.85 1.79 -21.65
N LYS A 155 27.76 2.74 -21.41
CA LYS A 155 29.03 2.50 -20.68
C LYS A 155 28.79 2.45 -19.17
N THR A 156 27.99 3.37 -18.66
CA THR A 156 27.65 3.44 -17.24
C THR A 156 26.42 2.61 -16.89
N GLY A 157 25.64 2.18 -17.88
CA GLY A 157 24.35 1.51 -17.67
C GLY A 157 23.25 2.46 -17.18
N GLU A 158 23.50 3.78 -17.20
CA GLU A 158 22.49 4.75 -16.79
C GLU A 158 21.34 4.82 -17.81
N PRO A 159 20.09 4.68 -17.38
CA PRO A 159 18.94 4.85 -18.26
C PRO A 159 18.79 6.32 -18.62
N GLY A 160 18.32 6.57 -19.83
CA GLY A 160 18.02 7.92 -20.29
C GLY A 160 16.90 8.60 -19.49
N ARG A 161 16.70 9.88 -19.75
CA ARG A 161 15.55 10.63 -19.29
C ARG A 161 14.66 10.94 -20.49
N LEU A 162 13.42 10.48 -20.44
CA LEU A 162 12.44 10.73 -21.48
C LEU A 162 11.98 12.19 -21.45
N LYS A 163 11.71 12.76 -22.62
CA LYS A 163 11.06 14.07 -22.76
C LYS A 163 9.60 14.03 -22.29
N PHE A 164 8.95 12.92 -22.51
CA PHE A 164 7.59 12.64 -22.07
C PHE A 164 7.53 11.29 -21.36
N SER A 165 6.95 11.26 -20.17
CA SER A 165 6.79 10.06 -19.36
C SER A 165 5.29 9.77 -19.19
N PRO A 166 4.75 8.77 -19.90
CA PRO A 166 3.39 8.29 -19.68
C PRO A 166 3.11 7.92 -18.22
N LEU A 167 4.09 7.30 -17.56
CA LEU A 167 3.96 6.92 -16.15
C LEU A 167 3.77 8.14 -15.23
N LYS A 168 4.55 9.20 -15.45
CA LYS A 168 4.42 10.45 -14.69
C LYS A 168 3.05 11.12 -14.92
N GLU A 169 2.57 11.07 -16.16
CA GLU A 169 1.25 11.61 -16.51
C GLU A 169 0.14 10.80 -15.81
N ILE A 170 0.21 9.46 -15.84
CA ILE A 170 -0.69 8.58 -15.09
C ILE A 170 -0.66 8.89 -13.59
N ALA A 171 0.54 8.99 -13.00
CA ALA A 171 0.67 9.30 -11.58
C ALA A 171 0.05 10.66 -11.21
N THR A 172 0.22 11.66 -12.08
CA THR A 172 -0.33 13.01 -11.90
C THR A 172 -1.86 13.00 -11.95
N ARG A 173 -2.45 12.35 -12.97
CA ARG A 173 -3.92 12.24 -13.11
C ARG A 173 -4.54 11.37 -12.04
N LEU A 174 -3.90 10.26 -11.66
CA LEU A 174 -4.40 9.34 -10.65
C LEU A 174 -4.40 10.01 -9.27
N ALA A 175 -3.28 10.61 -8.86
CA ALA A 175 -3.14 11.30 -7.58
C ALA A 175 -3.54 12.79 -7.66
N SER A 176 -4.65 13.06 -8.34
CA SER A 176 -5.25 14.40 -8.49
C SER A 176 -6.46 14.59 -7.59
N ALA A 177 -6.70 15.83 -7.19
CA ALA A 177 -7.93 16.24 -6.53
C ALA A 177 -9.17 16.07 -7.43
N ASP A 178 -8.97 16.05 -8.75
CA ASP A 178 -10.04 15.86 -9.74
C ASP A 178 -10.41 14.39 -9.92
N ASN A 179 -9.56 13.46 -9.49
CA ASN A 179 -9.89 12.03 -9.48
C ASN A 179 -10.80 11.70 -8.29
N PRO A 180 -12.09 11.40 -8.51
CA PRO A 180 -13.04 11.17 -7.43
C PRO A 180 -12.70 9.94 -6.58
N PHE A 181 -12.02 8.95 -7.16
CA PHE A 181 -11.63 7.74 -6.45
C PHE A 181 -10.47 7.99 -5.49
N PHE A 182 -9.51 8.82 -5.84
CA PHE A 182 -8.29 9.01 -5.07
C PHE A 182 -8.54 9.56 -3.66
N ALA A 183 -9.28 10.66 -3.54
CA ALA A 183 -9.59 11.27 -2.26
C ALA A 183 -10.51 10.39 -1.41
N ARG A 184 -11.55 9.78 -2.03
CA ARG A 184 -12.49 8.89 -1.34
C ARG A 184 -11.79 7.62 -0.84
N ASN A 185 -10.88 7.06 -1.62
CA ASN A 185 -10.14 5.86 -1.23
C ASN A 185 -9.26 6.10 -0.01
N ILE A 186 -8.44 7.15 -0.02
CA ILE A 186 -7.56 7.41 1.14
C ILE A 186 -8.36 7.82 2.38
N ALA A 187 -9.48 8.53 2.23
CA ALA A 187 -10.39 8.82 3.34
C ALA A 187 -10.99 7.53 3.91
N ASN A 188 -11.48 6.62 3.05
CA ASN A 188 -12.03 5.32 3.46
C ASN A 188 -10.99 4.43 4.15
N ARG A 189 -9.75 4.36 3.62
CA ARG A 189 -8.66 3.61 4.23
C ARG A 189 -8.22 4.19 5.57
N THR A 190 -8.17 5.52 5.69
CA THR A 190 -7.86 6.17 6.96
C THR A 190 -8.97 5.91 7.98
N TRP A 191 -10.23 5.97 7.56
CA TRP A 191 -11.38 5.60 8.38
C TRP A 191 -11.27 4.14 8.84
N PHE A 192 -11.00 3.21 7.92
CA PHE A 192 -10.80 1.78 8.25
C PHE A 192 -9.71 1.58 9.30
N LEU A 193 -8.54 2.21 9.13
CA LEU A 193 -7.44 2.13 10.08
C LEU A 193 -7.82 2.64 11.48
N MET A 194 -8.68 3.66 11.54
CA MET A 194 -9.10 4.26 12.80
C MET A 194 -10.30 3.54 13.44
N MET A 195 -11.26 3.07 12.65
CA MET A 195 -12.53 2.54 13.13
C MET A 195 -12.66 1.01 13.02
N GLY A 196 -11.73 0.32 12.34
CA GLY A 196 -11.73 -1.13 12.18
C GLY A 196 -12.57 -1.68 11.03
N ARG A 197 -13.37 -0.83 10.36
CA ARG A 197 -14.16 -1.16 9.18
C ARG A 197 -14.24 0.05 8.26
N GLY A 198 -14.22 -0.17 6.94
CA GLY A 198 -14.40 0.90 5.96
C GLY A 198 -15.84 1.41 5.88
N LEU A 199 -16.02 2.64 5.42
CA LEU A 199 -17.32 3.14 4.98
C LEU A 199 -17.75 2.44 3.68
N ILE A 200 -16.79 2.15 2.80
CA ILE A 200 -16.92 1.17 1.71
C ILE A 200 -16.20 -0.09 2.18
N GLU A 201 -16.92 -1.21 2.20
CA GLU A 201 -16.40 -2.52 2.60
C GLU A 201 -16.90 -3.60 1.62
N PRO A 202 -16.03 -4.43 1.03
CA PRO A 202 -14.57 -4.42 1.11
C PRO A 202 -13.93 -3.13 0.57
N LEU A 203 -12.73 -2.78 1.10
CA LEU A 203 -12.04 -1.50 0.81
C LEU A 203 -11.78 -1.25 -0.69
N ASP A 204 -11.64 -2.32 -1.45
CA ASP A 204 -11.22 -2.29 -2.85
C ASP A 204 -12.39 -2.49 -3.83
N LEU A 205 -13.64 -2.39 -3.35
CA LEU A 205 -14.85 -2.58 -4.16
C LEU A 205 -15.71 -1.31 -4.23
N ALA A 206 -15.08 -0.19 -4.60
CA ALA A 206 -15.75 1.10 -4.77
C ALA A 206 -16.53 1.14 -6.10
N HIS A 207 -17.83 0.79 -6.09
CA HIS A 207 -18.70 0.84 -7.26
C HIS A 207 -20.16 1.13 -6.89
N LYS A 208 -20.99 1.47 -7.87
CA LYS A 208 -22.39 1.92 -7.65
C LYS A 208 -23.27 0.92 -6.89
N LYS A 209 -23.00 -0.39 -6.99
CA LYS A 209 -23.77 -1.42 -6.28
C LYS A 209 -23.22 -1.76 -4.89
N ASN A 210 -22.10 -1.12 -4.50
CA ASN A 210 -21.51 -1.20 -3.17
C ASN A 210 -21.35 0.23 -2.63
N PRO A 211 -22.47 0.92 -2.30
CA PRO A 211 -22.39 2.28 -1.79
C PRO A 211 -21.75 2.30 -0.40
N PRO A 212 -21.15 3.42 0.00
CA PRO A 212 -20.70 3.59 1.37
C PRO A 212 -21.84 3.42 2.36
N SER A 213 -21.58 2.87 3.55
CA SER A 213 -22.56 2.81 4.65
C SER A 213 -23.04 4.21 5.06
N HIS A 214 -22.16 5.22 4.97
CA HIS A 214 -22.43 6.62 5.24
C HIS A 214 -21.91 7.49 4.09
N PRO A 215 -22.70 7.66 3.00
CA PRO A 215 -22.24 8.35 1.78
C PRO A 215 -21.84 9.79 2.03
N GLU A 216 -22.68 10.54 2.75
CA GLU A 216 -22.45 11.96 3.06
C GLU A 216 -21.17 12.17 3.89
N LEU A 217 -20.89 11.25 4.83
CA LEU A 217 -19.67 11.28 5.64
C LEU A 217 -18.43 11.06 4.77
N LEU A 218 -18.45 10.04 3.90
CA LEU A 218 -17.31 9.78 3.02
C LEU A 218 -17.06 10.94 2.06
N ASP A 219 -18.12 11.56 1.55
CA ASP A 219 -18.02 12.75 0.69
C ASP A 219 -17.48 13.96 1.45
N LEU A 220 -17.92 14.15 2.69
CA LEU A 220 -17.39 15.20 3.58
C LEU A 220 -15.88 14.98 3.80
N LEU A 221 -15.46 13.81 4.23
CA LEU A 221 -14.05 13.50 4.50
C LEU A 221 -13.18 13.70 3.26
N ALA A 222 -13.64 13.22 2.09
CA ALA A 222 -12.92 13.38 0.83
C ALA A 222 -12.81 14.85 0.41
N ARG A 223 -13.88 15.65 0.57
CA ARG A 223 -13.90 17.08 0.27
C ARG A 223 -12.97 17.85 1.18
N GLU A 224 -13.05 17.65 2.49
CA GLU A 224 -12.22 18.32 3.47
C GLU A 224 -10.74 17.97 3.29
N LEU A 225 -10.43 16.70 3.00
CA LEU A 225 -9.06 16.28 2.73
C LEU A 225 -8.48 16.96 1.49
N LYS A 226 -9.27 17.13 0.43
CA LYS A 226 -8.86 17.90 -0.76
C LYS A 226 -8.63 19.37 -0.41
N ALA A 227 -9.54 20.01 0.32
CA ALA A 227 -9.42 21.40 0.75
C ALA A 227 -8.16 21.64 1.61
N ARG A 228 -7.74 20.63 2.39
CA ARG A 228 -6.53 20.64 3.21
C ARG A 228 -5.29 20.09 2.49
N LYS A 229 -5.31 20.06 1.14
CA LYS A 229 -4.16 19.62 0.31
C LYS A 229 -3.65 18.23 0.72
N PHE A 230 -4.56 17.31 1.00
CA PHE A 230 -4.25 15.93 1.37
C PHE A 230 -3.39 15.78 2.63
N ASP A 231 -3.61 16.60 3.65
CA ASP A 231 -2.98 16.50 4.97
C ASP A 231 -3.54 15.32 5.76
N LEU A 232 -2.80 14.20 5.78
CA LEU A 232 -3.21 12.99 6.50
C LEU A 232 -3.13 13.15 8.02
N LYS A 233 -2.20 13.96 8.54
CA LYS A 233 -2.13 14.18 10.00
C LYS A 233 -3.34 14.93 10.51
N TRP A 234 -3.79 15.92 9.75
CA TRP A 234 -5.04 16.60 10.04
C TRP A 234 -6.21 15.61 10.05
N LEU A 235 -6.35 14.78 9.00
CA LEU A 235 -7.44 13.80 8.93
C LEU A 235 -7.43 12.83 10.12
N LEU A 236 -6.26 12.26 10.46
CA LEU A 236 -6.11 11.36 11.61
C LEU A 236 -6.49 12.05 12.92
N ARG A 237 -6.07 13.31 13.09
CA ARG A 237 -6.43 14.10 14.26
C ARG A 237 -7.94 14.31 14.38
N GLU A 238 -8.59 14.74 13.31
CA GLU A 238 -10.04 14.98 13.32
C GLU A 238 -10.81 13.69 13.61
N LEU A 239 -10.41 12.56 13.00
CA LEU A 239 -11.03 11.26 13.28
C LEU A 239 -10.85 10.83 14.74
N ALA A 240 -9.66 11.01 15.31
CA ALA A 240 -9.39 10.67 16.71
C ALA A 240 -10.20 11.51 17.72
N LEU A 241 -10.57 12.73 17.34
CA LEU A 241 -11.39 13.62 18.15
C LEU A 241 -12.91 13.36 18.04
N THR A 242 -13.35 12.48 17.11
CA THR A 242 -14.76 12.15 16.98
C THR A 242 -15.27 11.32 18.16
N GLN A 243 -16.52 11.52 18.54
CA GLN A 243 -17.18 10.66 19.51
C GLN A 243 -17.21 9.19 19.05
N THR A 244 -17.29 8.94 17.74
CA THR A 244 -17.27 7.60 17.16
C THR A 244 -15.96 6.87 17.50
N TYR A 245 -14.82 7.51 17.38
CA TYR A 245 -13.53 6.93 17.74
C TYR A 245 -13.37 6.66 19.23
N GLN A 246 -13.98 7.52 20.07
CA GLN A 246 -13.86 7.48 21.52
C GLN A 246 -14.89 6.58 22.21
N ARG A 247 -15.74 5.88 21.44
CA ARG A 247 -16.73 4.95 22.00
C ARG A 247 -16.05 3.74 22.65
N ALA A 248 -16.72 3.20 23.66
CA ALA A 248 -16.32 1.92 24.27
C ALA A 248 -16.57 0.77 23.29
N SER A 249 -15.76 -0.29 23.39
CA SER A 249 -15.94 -1.53 22.62
C SER A 249 -17.07 -2.41 23.14
N THR A 250 -17.48 -2.18 24.39
CA THR A 250 -18.57 -2.90 25.06
C THR A 250 -19.68 -1.93 25.42
N LEU A 251 -20.89 -2.25 24.99
CA LEU A 251 -22.11 -1.51 25.38
C LEU A 251 -23.11 -2.49 25.98
N PRO A 252 -23.94 -2.06 26.96
CA PRO A 252 -25.07 -2.84 27.46
C PRO A 252 -26.08 -3.12 26.33
N GLY A 253 -26.44 -4.37 26.11
CA GLY A 253 -27.43 -4.78 25.11
C GLY A 253 -26.84 -5.04 23.72
N SER A 254 -27.73 -5.13 22.71
CA SER A 254 -27.31 -5.35 21.30
C SER A 254 -26.74 -4.08 20.69
N VAL A 255 -25.57 -4.20 20.09
CA VAL A 255 -24.83 -3.05 19.50
C VAL A 255 -25.27 -2.77 18.06
N GLY A 256 -26.08 -3.63 17.46
CA GLY A 256 -26.45 -3.53 16.04
C GLY A 256 -25.30 -3.94 15.08
N PRO A 257 -25.51 -3.78 13.77
CA PRO A 257 -24.51 -4.16 12.79
C PRO A 257 -23.24 -3.27 12.85
N PRO A 258 -22.06 -3.81 12.49
CA PRO A 258 -20.77 -3.11 12.63
C PRO A 258 -20.65 -1.81 11.82
N ASP A 259 -21.41 -1.68 10.74
CA ASP A 259 -21.37 -0.54 9.83
C ASP A 259 -22.08 0.71 10.33
N ILE A 260 -22.82 0.63 11.44
CA ILE A 260 -23.39 1.82 12.13
C ILE A 260 -22.43 2.44 13.14
N PHE A 261 -21.31 1.80 13.42
CA PHE A 261 -20.27 2.29 14.35
C PHE A 261 -20.80 2.71 15.73
N ALA A 262 -21.80 2.00 16.25
CA ALA A 262 -22.41 2.30 17.56
C ALA A 262 -21.44 2.04 18.73
N ALA A 263 -20.54 1.07 18.59
CA ALA A 263 -19.45 0.77 19.50
C ALA A 263 -18.11 0.77 18.75
N ALA A 264 -17.01 0.90 19.47
CA ALA A 264 -15.70 0.70 18.89
C ALA A 264 -15.52 -0.76 18.47
N LEU A 265 -15.08 -0.99 17.24
CA LEU A 265 -14.79 -2.33 16.75
C LEU A 265 -13.42 -2.78 17.24
N GLU A 266 -13.28 -4.06 17.54
CA GLU A 266 -11.98 -4.67 17.78
C GLU A 266 -11.13 -4.56 16.52
N ARG A 267 -9.87 -4.17 16.71
CA ARG A 267 -8.93 -3.98 15.61
C ARG A 267 -7.66 -4.76 15.88
N PRO A 268 -7.15 -5.48 14.88
CA PRO A 268 -5.85 -6.10 15.00
C PRO A 268 -4.78 -5.02 15.09
N ILE A 269 -3.78 -5.26 15.93
CA ILE A 269 -2.59 -4.41 16.00
C ILE A 269 -1.66 -4.83 14.85
N PRO A 270 -1.21 -3.92 13.97
CA PRO A 270 -0.22 -4.24 12.95
C PRO A 270 1.03 -4.88 13.55
N ALA A 271 1.64 -5.82 12.83
CA ALA A 271 2.78 -6.60 13.31
C ALA A 271 3.93 -5.71 13.83
N GLU A 272 4.20 -4.60 13.13
CA GLU A 272 5.24 -3.62 13.51
C GLU A 272 4.92 -2.87 14.82
N SER A 273 3.65 -2.58 15.03
CA SER A 273 3.19 -1.96 16.29
C SER A 273 3.15 -2.98 17.41
N LEU A 274 2.74 -4.22 17.11
CA LEU A 274 2.68 -5.30 18.10
C LEU A 274 4.07 -5.61 18.66
N VAL A 275 5.09 -5.78 17.82
CA VAL A 275 6.46 -6.02 18.27
C VAL A 275 6.98 -4.88 19.15
N HIS A 276 6.72 -3.63 18.76
CA HIS A 276 7.12 -2.47 19.57
C HIS A 276 6.44 -2.49 20.95
N ASN A 277 5.13 -2.72 20.98
CA ASN A 277 4.37 -2.76 22.23
C ASN A 277 4.82 -3.89 23.16
N VAL A 278 5.10 -5.08 22.61
CA VAL A 278 5.61 -6.22 23.38
C VAL A 278 6.98 -5.91 23.97
N LEU A 279 7.91 -5.37 23.17
CA LEU A 279 9.24 -5.00 23.65
C LEU A 279 9.18 -3.91 24.73
N GLN A 280 8.28 -2.95 24.59
CA GLN A 280 8.09 -1.90 25.58
C GLN A 280 7.45 -2.44 26.85
N ALA A 281 6.40 -3.24 26.74
CA ALA A 281 5.69 -3.81 27.89
C ALA A 281 6.60 -4.74 28.71
N THR A 282 7.46 -5.52 28.05
CA THR A 282 8.44 -6.39 28.73
C THR A 282 9.64 -5.65 29.30
N GLY A 283 9.85 -4.37 28.93
CA GLY A 283 11.00 -3.56 29.32
C GLY A 283 12.30 -3.92 28.57
N GLU A 284 12.18 -4.58 27.42
CA GLU A 284 13.33 -5.02 26.62
C GLU A 284 13.65 -4.09 25.42
N LEU A 285 12.85 -3.03 25.18
CA LEU A 285 12.98 -2.17 24.01
C LEU A 285 14.39 -1.57 23.86
N ASP A 286 14.92 -0.98 24.92
CA ASP A 286 16.23 -0.33 24.91
C ASP A 286 17.38 -1.33 24.84
N ARG A 287 17.19 -2.54 25.41
CA ARG A 287 18.18 -3.61 25.35
C ARG A 287 18.30 -4.15 23.94
N VAL A 288 17.17 -4.46 23.30
CA VAL A 288 17.10 -4.98 21.93
C VAL A 288 17.63 -3.95 20.92
N ALA A 289 17.38 -2.64 21.15
CA ALA A 289 17.87 -1.57 20.30
C ALA A 289 19.41 -1.45 20.24
N LYS A 290 20.11 -1.95 21.27
CA LYS A 290 21.58 -1.94 21.36
C LYS A 290 22.24 -3.14 20.70
N LEU A 291 21.48 -4.18 20.38
CA LEU A 291 22.00 -5.40 19.75
C LEU A 291 22.30 -5.16 18.25
N LYS A 292 23.30 -5.85 17.73
CA LYS A 292 23.62 -5.77 16.29
C LYS A 292 22.56 -6.52 15.47
N ASP A 293 22.33 -6.09 14.23
CA ASP A 293 21.36 -6.69 13.31
C ASP A 293 21.54 -8.20 13.09
N ALA A 294 22.75 -8.72 13.29
CA ALA A 294 23.07 -10.14 13.17
C ALA A 294 22.69 -10.98 14.40
N ASP A 295 22.33 -10.34 15.52
CA ASP A 295 21.90 -11.06 16.72
C ASP A 295 20.47 -11.61 16.55
N ASP A 296 20.25 -12.83 17.01
CA ASP A 296 18.95 -13.52 16.95
C ASP A 296 17.85 -12.79 17.76
N HIS A 297 18.24 -11.97 18.73
CA HIS A 297 17.34 -11.15 19.55
C HIS A 297 17.44 -9.66 19.22
N SER A 298 17.98 -9.31 18.03
CA SER A 298 18.01 -7.93 17.56
C SER A 298 16.62 -7.41 17.19
N ARG A 299 16.47 -6.09 17.15
CA ARG A 299 15.23 -5.46 16.69
C ARG A 299 14.79 -5.98 15.31
N LYS A 300 15.73 -6.14 14.39
CA LYS A 300 15.48 -6.66 13.04
C LYS A 300 14.98 -8.11 13.05
N SER A 301 15.55 -8.95 13.91
CA SER A 301 15.08 -10.33 14.08
C SER A 301 13.65 -10.37 14.59
N PHE A 302 13.34 -9.62 15.65
CA PHE A 302 11.97 -9.51 16.17
C PHE A 302 10.98 -8.97 15.12
N ASP A 303 11.33 -7.90 14.41
CA ASP A 303 10.48 -7.36 13.33
C ASP A 303 10.18 -8.44 12.28
N THR A 304 11.19 -9.21 11.86
CA THR A 304 11.04 -10.30 10.89
C THR A 304 10.12 -11.41 11.41
N LEU A 305 10.31 -11.86 12.66
CA LEU A 305 9.53 -12.92 13.28
C LEU A 305 8.05 -12.51 13.43
N PHE A 306 7.80 -11.29 13.92
CA PHE A 306 6.44 -10.79 14.11
C PHE A 306 5.73 -10.56 12.77
N GLN A 307 6.42 -10.01 11.77
CA GLN A 307 5.86 -9.89 10.42
C GLN A 307 5.51 -11.28 9.85
N ALA A 308 6.40 -12.26 10.02
CA ALA A 308 6.12 -13.62 9.57
C ALA A 308 4.91 -14.25 10.27
N ALA A 309 4.64 -13.93 11.55
CA ALA A 309 3.54 -14.51 12.32
C ALA A 309 2.20 -13.76 12.15
N PHE A 310 2.22 -12.43 12.04
CA PHE A 310 1.04 -11.57 12.18
C PHE A 310 0.74 -10.73 10.94
N ALA A 311 1.70 -10.49 10.02
CA ALA A 311 1.40 -9.74 8.81
C ALA A 311 0.61 -10.58 7.80
N ASN A 312 -0.17 -9.90 6.97
CA ASN A 312 -0.81 -10.54 5.82
C ASN A 312 0.25 -11.13 4.88
N ALA A 313 -0.14 -12.17 4.15
CA ALA A 313 0.72 -12.72 3.11
C ALA A 313 1.14 -11.62 2.13
N PRO A 314 2.41 -11.61 1.68
CA PRO A 314 2.86 -10.64 0.69
C PRO A 314 1.96 -10.67 -0.55
N ARG A 315 1.55 -9.49 -1.03
CA ARG A 315 0.73 -9.31 -2.24
C ARG A 315 -0.76 -9.66 -2.09
N GLU A 316 -1.20 -10.08 -0.91
CA GLU A 316 -2.62 -10.26 -0.62
C GLU A 316 -3.29 -8.91 -0.27
N PRO A 317 -4.59 -8.77 -0.59
CA PRO A 317 -5.36 -7.61 -0.12
C PRO A 317 -5.30 -7.45 1.40
N GLU A 318 -5.44 -6.21 1.88
CA GLU A 318 -5.72 -5.97 3.29
C GLU A 318 -7.10 -6.55 3.62
N LEU A 319 -7.09 -7.72 4.21
CA LEU A 319 -8.27 -8.37 4.77
C LEU A 319 -8.30 -8.08 6.26
N ALA A 320 -9.47 -8.21 6.86
CA ALA A 320 -9.57 -8.25 8.31
C ALA A 320 -8.59 -9.31 8.84
N VAL A 321 -7.70 -8.90 9.74
CA VAL A 321 -6.69 -9.83 10.29
C VAL A 321 -7.44 -10.83 11.16
N ASN A 322 -7.57 -12.04 10.65
CA ASN A 322 -8.10 -13.16 11.42
C ASN A 322 -6.99 -13.78 12.25
N SER A 323 -7.33 -14.16 13.49
CA SER A 323 -6.43 -14.96 14.33
C SER A 323 -6.07 -16.26 13.60
N THR A 324 -4.80 -16.42 13.26
CA THR A 324 -4.33 -17.64 12.58
C THR A 324 -3.75 -18.62 13.59
N LEU A 325 -3.83 -19.91 13.28
CA LEU A 325 -3.14 -20.94 14.06
C LEU A 325 -1.63 -20.65 14.17
N ARG A 326 -1.05 -20.09 13.11
CA ARG A 326 0.36 -19.68 13.10
C ARG A 326 0.66 -18.60 14.15
N ALA A 327 -0.17 -17.58 14.25
CA ALA A 327 -0.03 -16.53 15.25
C ALA A 327 -0.17 -17.08 16.68
N ALA A 328 -1.15 -17.96 16.91
CA ALA A 328 -1.34 -18.61 18.21
C ALA A 328 -0.16 -19.50 18.62
N LEU A 329 0.37 -20.30 17.69
CA LEU A 329 1.54 -21.14 17.93
C LEU A 329 2.80 -20.30 18.17
N PHE A 330 2.96 -19.20 17.43
CA PHE A 330 4.06 -18.27 17.63
C PHE A 330 4.04 -17.70 19.06
N LEU A 331 2.89 -17.20 19.51
CA LEU A 331 2.75 -16.63 20.86
C LEU A 331 3.05 -17.64 21.98
N ARG A 332 2.77 -18.93 21.76
CA ARG A 332 2.95 -19.97 22.81
C ARG A 332 4.34 -20.62 22.81
N ASN A 333 4.97 -20.74 21.64
CA ASN A 333 6.09 -21.67 21.49
C ASN A 333 7.36 -21.03 20.92
N ASN A 334 7.32 -19.75 20.51
CA ASN A 334 8.48 -19.13 19.87
C ASN A 334 9.56 -18.78 20.91
N GLU A 335 10.78 -19.25 20.70
CA GLU A 335 11.92 -19.03 21.61
C GLU A 335 12.23 -17.56 21.85
N ALA A 336 12.06 -16.70 20.84
CA ALA A 336 12.27 -15.27 20.99
C ALA A 336 11.27 -14.62 21.96
N LEU A 337 10.01 -15.11 22.01
CA LEU A 337 9.03 -14.65 23.00
C LEU A 337 9.36 -15.21 24.41
N LEU A 338 9.76 -16.48 24.49
CA LEU A 338 10.21 -17.07 25.74
C LEU A 338 11.43 -16.30 26.29
N TRP A 339 12.32 -15.87 25.41
CA TRP A 339 13.44 -15.02 25.78
C TRP A 339 12.98 -13.66 26.38
N LEU A 340 11.94 -13.03 25.85
CA LEU A 340 11.41 -11.74 26.37
C LEU A 340 10.85 -11.86 27.80
N VAL A 341 10.34 -13.03 28.18
CA VAL A 341 9.76 -13.26 29.52
C VAL A 341 10.76 -13.90 30.50
N GLN A 342 12.02 -14.06 30.13
CA GLN A 342 13.07 -14.45 31.09
C GLN A 342 13.39 -13.28 32.03
N ARG A 343 13.65 -13.62 33.30
CA ARG A 343 14.04 -12.61 34.29
C ARG A 343 15.39 -11.99 33.94
N ARG A 344 15.44 -10.67 33.76
CA ARG A 344 16.65 -9.87 33.58
C ARG A 344 16.51 -8.57 34.36
N GLU A 345 17.62 -8.05 34.84
CA GLU A 345 17.65 -6.83 35.63
C GLU A 345 16.86 -5.68 34.93
N GLY A 346 15.89 -5.12 35.65
CA GLY A 346 15.05 -4.01 35.20
C GLY A 346 13.91 -4.35 34.25
N ASN A 347 13.80 -5.59 33.72
CA ASN A 347 12.68 -5.96 32.88
C ASN A 347 11.38 -6.24 33.68
N LEU A 348 10.26 -6.46 32.98
CA LEU A 348 8.95 -6.68 33.62
C LEU A 348 9.02 -7.83 34.65
N VAL A 349 9.61 -8.97 34.27
CA VAL A 349 9.67 -10.16 35.13
C VAL A 349 10.48 -9.90 36.38
N ASP A 350 11.61 -9.17 36.31
CA ASP A 350 12.39 -8.78 37.46
C ASP A 350 11.64 -7.82 38.38
N ARG A 351 10.89 -6.88 37.81
CA ARG A 351 10.05 -5.97 38.60
C ARG A 351 8.92 -6.71 39.31
N LEU A 352 8.23 -7.60 38.61
CA LEU A 352 7.17 -8.42 39.21
C LEU A 352 7.71 -9.35 40.31
N ALA A 353 8.89 -9.96 40.11
CA ALA A 353 9.51 -10.84 41.10
C ALA A 353 9.98 -10.09 42.38
N LYS A 354 10.09 -8.80 42.30
CA LYS A 354 10.42 -7.93 43.46
C LYS A 354 9.18 -7.40 44.19
N LEU A 355 7.98 -7.55 43.62
CA LEU A 355 6.76 -7.22 44.36
C LEU A 355 6.55 -8.25 45.46
N LYS A 356 6.36 -7.75 46.70
CA LYS A 356 5.93 -8.61 47.81
C LYS A 356 4.47 -8.96 47.58
N ASP A 357 4.11 -10.20 47.88
CA ASP A 357 2.70 -10.61 47.93
C ASP A 357 1.96 -9.69 48.90
N SER A 358 0.99 -8.90 48.38
CA SER A 358 0.14 -8.01 49.14
C SER A 358 -1.16 -8.69 49.49
#